data_358963b6b7fcbde5e099d80657fa0a5a
#
_entry.id   358963b6b7fcbde5e099d80657fa0a5a
#
_cell.length_a   1.000
_cell.length_b   1.000
_cell.length_c   1.000
_cell.angle_alpha   90.00
_cell.angle_beta   90.00
_cell.angle_gamma   90.00
#
_symmetry.space_group_name_H-M   'P 1'
#
loop_
_entity.id
_entity.type
_entity.pdbx_description
1 polymer ?
#
loop_
_entity_poly.entity_id
_entity_poly.type
_entity_poly.pdbx_seq_one_letter_code
_entity_poly.pdbx_strand_id
1 'polypeptide(L)'
;MSFERTIQMENHIILPVFGQFDANIKKIEKACGVSIVNRGDDVKISGEERDVHKAWNILHSLVALVKNGEEITEQNLEYFISSAEETDLRELEKMYDDFICITVNGRPLKPKTLGQKKYVDLIKNNTIVFGIGPAGTGKTYLAMAMAITAFKNNE
;
A
#
# COMPACT_ATOMS: atom_id res chain seq x y z
N MET A 1 -29.32 -5.04 5.79
CA MET A 1 -28.59 -5.51 7.00
C MET A 1 -27.23 -4.85 6.97
N SER A 2 -26.83 -4.15 8.03
CA SER A 2 -25.47 -3.60 8.10
C SER A 2 -24.49 -4.75 8.36
N PHE A 3 -23.54 -4.92 7.46
CA PHE A 3 -22.43 -5.83 7.64
C PHE A 3 -21.36 -5.16 8.50
N GLU A 4 -20.69 -5.92 9.36
CA GLU A 4 -19.67 -5.40 10.27
C GLU A 4 -18.42 -6.26 10.21
N ARG A 5 -17.25 -5.60 10.23
CA ARG A 5 -15.96 -6.27 10.30
C ARG A 5 -15.03 -5.52 11.24
N THR A 6 -14.21 -6.25 12.00
CA THR A 6 -13.29 -5.67 12.97
C THR A 6 -11.85 -6.00 12.59
N ILE A 7 -10.95 -5.01 12.70
CA ILE A 7 -9.50 -5.17 12.55
C ILE A 7 -8.87 -4.85 13.89
N GLN A 8 -8.01 -5.73 14.37
CA GLN A 8 -7.18 -5.45 15.53
C GLN A 8 -5.95 -4.65 15.13
N MET A 9 -5.73 -3.52 15.78
CA MET A 9 -4.59 -2.63 15.56
C MET A 9 -3.99 -2.24 16.90
N GLU A 10 -2.68 -2.40 17.03
CA GLU A 10 -1.97 -1.92 18.20
C GLU A 10 -1.96 -0.37 18.25
N ASN A 11 -1.97 0.20 19.47
CA ASN A 11 -2.09 1.65 19.66
C ASN A 11 -1.05 2.48 18.88
N HIS A 12 0.16 1.97 18.69
CA HIS A 12 1.22 2.68 17.95
C HIS A 12 0.96 2.72 16.43
N ILE A 13 0.05 1.86 15.90
CA ILE A 13 -0.35 1.81 14.49
C ILE A 13 -1.60 2.64 14.25
N ILE A 14 -2.51 2.71 15.22
CA ILE A 14 -3.78 3.43 15.11
C ILE A 14 -3.53 4.90 14.75
N LEU A 15 -2.66 5.58 15.46
CA LEU A 15 -2.42 7.01 15.28
C LEU A 15 -1.92 7.36 13.86
N PRO A 16 -0.89 6.68 13.31
CA PRO A 16 -0.47 6.89 11.94
C PRO A 16 -1.55 6.53 10.89
N VAL A 17 -2.30 5.44 11.10
CA VAL A 17 -3.35 5.00 10.17
C VAL A 17 -4.52 5.98 10.15
N PHE A 18 -4.96 6.47 11.31
CA PHE A 18 -6.06 7.42 11.41
C PHE A 18 -5.66 8.80 10.88
N GLY A 19 -4.39 9.19 11.07
CA GLY A 19 -3.87 10.50 10.72
C GLY A 19 -4.32 11.60 11.69
N GLN A 20 -3.82 12.82 11.49
CA GLN A 20 -4.22 13.95 12.34
C GLN A 20 -5.72 14.20 12.23
N PHE A 21 -6.41 14.27 13.38
CA PHE A 21 -7.87 14.49 13.48
C PHE A 21 -8.69 13.48 12.66
N ASP A 22 -8.22 12.23 12.54
CA ASP A 22 -8.86 11.14 11.79
C ASP A 22 -9.00 11.45 10.28
N ALA A 23 -8.10 12.28 9.73
CA ALA A 23 -8.22 12.77 8.36
C ALA A 23 -8.20 11.63 7.34
N ASN A 24 -7.37 10.60 7.56
CA ASN A 24 -7.29 9.44 6.67
C ASN A 24 -8.58 8.61 6.73
N ILE A 25 -9.09 8.37 7.95
CA ILE A 25 -10.33 7.61 8.16
C ILE A 25 -11.52 8.30 7.52
N LYS A 26 -11.66 9.62 7.70
CA LYS A 26 -12.75 10.39 7.08
C LYS A 26 -12.73 10.32 5.56
N LYS A 27 -11.53 10.29 4.95
CA LYS A 27 -11.39 10.10 3.50
C LYS A 27 -11.85 8.71 3.08
N ILE A 28 -11.48 7.65 3.83
CA ILE A 28 -11.89 6.27 3.56
C ILE A 28 -13.41 6.09 3.74
N GLU A 29 -13.97 6.59 4.85
CA GLU A 29 -15.41 6.56 5.12
C GLU A 29 -16.20 7.20 3.97
N LYS A 30 -15.78 8.39 3.54
CA LYS A 30 -16.41 9.11 2.42
C LYS A 30 -16.29 8.36 1.10
N ALA A 31 -15.13 7.76 0.81
CA ALA A 31 -14.87 7.07 -0.45
C ALA A 31 -15.60 5.73 -0.55
N CYS A 32 -15.72 5.00 0.58
CA CYS A 32 -16.33 3.68 0.62
C CYS A 32 -17.80 3.71 1.08
N GLY A 33 -18.30 4.83 1.65
CA GLY A 33 -19.66 4.88 2.17
C GLY A 33 -19.87 4.05 3.45
N VAL A 34 -18.85 3.92 4.28
CA VAL A 34 -18.85 3.12 5.52
C VAL A 34 -18.66 4.01 6.74
N SER A 35 -18.93 3.46 7.93
CA SER A 35 -18.55 4.07 9.20
C SER A 35 -17.42 3.27 9.86
N ILE A 36 -16.40 3.96 10.35
CA ILE A 36 -15.21 3.36 10.97
C ILE A 36 -15.07 3.93 12.38
N VAL A 37 -15.16 3.06 13.38
CA VAL A 37 -15.10 3.45 14.79
C VAL A 37 -13.98 2.70 15.50
N ASN A 38 -13.13 3.45 16.19
CA ASN A 38 -12.11 2.88 17.05
C ASN A 38 -12.64 2.65 18.48
N ARG A 39 -12.39 1.46 19.04
CA ARG A 39 -12.68 1.11 20.44
C ARG A 39 -11.49 0.36 21.04
N GLY A 40 -10.53 1.12 21.58
CA GLY A 40 -9.28 0.54 22.07
C GLY A 40 -8.43 0.01 20.91
N ASP A 41 -8.09 -1.26 20.93
CA ASP A 41 -7.31 -1.92 19.87
C ASP A 41 -8.19 -2.46 18.72
N ASP A 42 -9.51 -2.36 18.86
CA ASP A 42 -10.47 -2.84 17.86
C ASP A 42 -10.98 -1.68 16.99
N VAL A 43 -10.73 -1.74 15.70
CA VAL A 43 -11.28 -0.83 14.70
C VAL A 43 -12.41 -1.54 13.97
N LYS A 44 -13.64 -1.05 14.19
CA LYS A 44 -14.86 -1.61 13.63
C LYS A 44 -15.28 -0.84 12.40
N ILE A 45 -15.56 -1.55 11.31
CA ILE A 45 -16.07 -1.03 10.04
C ILE A 45 -17.51 -1.52 9.90
N SER A 46 -18.45 -0.63 9.57
CA SER A 46 -19.87 -0.95 9.37
C SER A 46 -20.43 -0.27 8.13
N GLY A 47 -21.24 -1.01 7.35
CA GLY A 47 -21.82 -0.53 6.10
C GLY A 47 -22.41 -1.65 5.26
N GLU A 48 -22.49 -1.47 3.94
CA GLU A 48 -22.80 -2.55 3.02
C GLU A 48 -21.62 -3.52 2.90
N GLU A 49 -21.89 -4.80 2.72
CA GLU A 49 -20.86 -5.86 2.73
C GLU A 49 -19.72 -5.57 1.76
N ARG A 50 -20.04 -5.19 0.50
CA ARG A 50 -19.04 -4.83 -0.52
C ARG A 50 -18.15 -3.67 -0.09
N ASP A 51 -18.76 -2.64 0.48
CA ASP A 51 -18.06 -1.42 0.87
C ASP A 51 -17.22 -1.61 2.13
N VAL A 52 -17.70 -2.44 3.06
CA VAL A 52 -16.92 -2.88 4.23
C VAL A 52 -15.70 -3.68 3.80
N HIS A 53 -15.81 -4.56 2.80
CA HIS A 53 -14.66 -5.28 2.25
C HIS A 53 -13.63 -4.34 1.62
N LYS A 54 -14.07 -3.34 0.85
CA LYS A 54 -13.18 -2.31 0.29
C LYS A 54 -12.43 -1.54 1.38
N ALA A 55 -13.16 -1.01 2.35
CA ALA A 55 -12.57 -0.25 3.45
C ALA A 55 -11.60 -1.10 4.29
N TRP A 56 -11.93 -2.38 4.49
CA TRP A 56 -11.07 -3.33 5.19
C TRP A 56 -9.76 -3.56 4.43
N ASN A 57 -9.80 -3.71 3.11
CA ASN A 57 -8.61 -3.86 2.26
C ASN A 57 -7.71 -2.61 2.34
N ILE A 58 -8.30 -1.42 2.28
CA ILE A 58 -7.56 -0.16 2.40
C ILE A 58 -6.87 -0.08 3.77
N LEU A 59 -7.60 -0.31 4.85
CA LEU A 59 -7.05 -0.26 6.21
C LEU A 59 -5.94 -1.29 6.41
N HIS A 60 -6.11 -2.50 5.90
CA HIS A 60 -5.09 -3.54 5.97
C HIS A 60 -3.80 -3.14 5.23
N SER A 61 -3.94 -2.49 4.07
CA SER A 61 -2.80 -1.95 3.31
C SER A 61 -2.07 -0.84 4.08
N LEU A 62 -2.83 0.07 4.72
CA LEU A 62 -2.24 1.13 5.53
C LEU A 62 -1.52 0.58 6.77
N VAL A 63 -2.10 -0.43 7.43
CA VAL A 63 -1.45 -1.12 8.56
C VAL A 63 -0.15 -1.77 8.13
N ALA A 64 -0.14 -2.47 6.98
CA ALA A 64 1.07 -3.10 6.45
C ALA A 64 2.15 -2.06 6.12
N LEU A 65 1.77 -0.91 5.56
CA LEU A 65 2.67 0.19 5.26
C LEU A 65 3.33 0.77 6.53
N VAL A 66 2.54 1.02 7.58
CA VAL A 66 3.04 1.52 8.87
C VAL A 66 3.94 0.48 9.56
N LYS A 67 3.58 -0.81 9.54
CA LYS A 67 4.40 -1.89 10.09
C LYS A 67 5.77 -2.00 9.41
N ASN A 68 5.85 -1.66 8.13
CA ASN A 68 7.11 -1.58 7.39
C ASN A 68 7.91 -0.28 7.64
N GLY A 69 7.45 0.59 8.54
CA GLY A 69 8.12 1.85 8.89
C GLY A 69 7.97 2.94 7.83
N GLU A 70 6.97 2.83 6.95
CA GLU A 70 6.67 3.84 5.93
C GLU A 70 5.60 4.81 6.43
N GLU A 71 5.70 6.08 6.01
CA GLU A 71 4.68 7.10 6.31
C GLU A 71 3.51 7.00 5.33
N ILE A 72 2.30 7.22 5.86
CA ILE A 72 1.10 7.35 5.04
C ILE A 72 1.09 8.76 4.44
N THR A 73 1.31 8.83 3.13
CA THR A 73 1.20 10.06 2.35
C THR A 73 -0.18 10.16 1.71
N GLU A 74 -0.60 11.37 1.36
CA GLU A 74 -1.86 11.59 0.64
C GLU A 74 -1.91 10.77 -0.66
N GLN A 75 -0.79 10.72 -1.39
CA GLN A 75 -0.67 10.01 -2.65
C GLN A 75 -0.88 8.49 -2.49
N ASN A 76 -0.29 7.85 -1.46
CA ASN A 76 -0.50 6.42 -1.26
C ASN A 76 -1.89 6.09 -0.70
N LEU A 77 -2.48 6.97 0.11
CA LEU A 77 -3.85 6.82 0.56
C LEU A 77 -4.85 6.87 -0.62
N GLU A 78 -4.72 7.86 -1.51
CA GLU A 78 -5.55 7.96 -2.71
C GLU A 78 -5.36 6.76 -3.64
N TYR A 79 -4.13 6.26 -3.77
CA TYR A 79 -3.86 5.05 -4.52
C TYR A 79 -4.61 3.84 -3.94
N PHE A 80 -4.55 3.60 -2.63
CA PHE A 80 -5.27 2.49 -2.00
C PHE A 80 -6.79 2.62 -2.12
N ILE A 81 -7.31 3.83 -2.00
CA ILE A 81 -8.75 4.10 -2.19
C ILE A 81 -9.17 3.76 -3.63
N SER A 82 -8.40 4.20 -4.64
CA SER A 82 -8.72 3.96 -6.06
C SER A 82 -8.53 2.50 -6.48
N SER A 83 -7.60 1.78 -5.86
CA SER A 83 -7.27 0.38 -6.21
C SER A 83 -8.04 -0.66 -5.40
N ALA A 84 -8.85 -0.25 -4.44
CA ALA A 84 -9.51 -1.15 -3.47
C ALA A 84 -10.50 -2.15 -4.10
N GLU A 85 -10.96 -1.91 -5.33
CA GLU A 85 -11.86 -2.82 -6.07
C GLU A 85 -11.12 -3.94 -6.79
N GLU A 86 -9.87 -3.70 -7.22
CA GLU A 86 -9.11 -4.59 -8.10
C GLU A 86 -8.05 -5.42 -7.33
N THR A 87 -7.82 -5.11 -6.05
CA THR A 87 -6.65 -5.62 -5.36
C THR A 87 -6.97 -6.84 -4.50
N ASP A 88 -6.39 -7.99 -4.85
CA ASP A 88 -6.33 -9.15 -3.96
C ASP A 88 -5.32 -8.87 -2.82
N LEU A 89 -5.77 -9.03 -1.56
CA LEU A 89 -4.94 -8.85 -0.36
C LEU A 89 -3.63 -9.63 -0.40
N ARG A 90 -3.66 -10.84 -1.00
CA ARG A 90 -2.47 -11.70 -1.14
C ARG A 90 -1.41 -11.07 -2.04
N GLU A 91 -1.81 -10.28 -3.02
CA GLU A 91 -0.88 -9.55 -3.89
C GLU A 91 -0.27 -8.35 -3.17
N LEU A 92 -1.04 -7.67 -2.31
CA LEU A 92 -0.52 -6.58 -1.48
C LEU A 92 0.49 -7.09 -0.43
N GLU A 93 0.19 -8.18 0.26
CA GLU A 93 1.13 -8.77 1.23
C GLU A 93 2.45 -9.18 0.55
N LYS A 94 2.39 -9.83 -0.59
CA LYS A 94 3.59 -10.21 -1.38
C LYS A 94 4.38 -8.98 -1.85
N MET A 95 3.72 -7.86 -2.12
CA MET A 95 4.38 -6.63 -2.56
C MET A 95 5.32 -6.07 -1.49
N TYR A 96 4.95 -6.20 -0.21
CA TYR A 96 5.76 -5.69 0.90
C TYR A 96 7.00 -6.54 1.20
N ASP A 97 7.04 -7.79 0.76
CA ASP A 97 8.21 -8.67 0.88
C ASP A 97 9.22 -8.46 -0.27
N ASP A 98 8.82 -7.79 -1.35
CA ASP A 98 9.67 -7.57 -2.52
C ASP A 98 10.71 -6.47 -2.28
N PHE A 99 11.89 -6.93 -1.95
CA PHE A 99 13.06 -6.08 -1.77
C PHE A 99 13.85 -5.95 -3.09
N ILE A 100 14.20 -4.72 -3.46
CA ILE A 100 15.04 -4.44 -4.64
C ILE A 100 16.50 -4.25 -4.21
N CYS A 101 16.75 -3.26 -3.36
CA CYS A 101 18.08 -2.96 -2.84
C CYS A 101 18.01 -2.09 -1.57
N ILE A 102 19.17 -1.90 -0.92
CA ILE A 102 19.32 -0.92 0.16
C ILE A 102 19.88 0.37 -0.45
N THR A 103 19.22 1.49 -0.16
CA THR A 103 19.68 2.82 -0.54
C THR A 103 20.94 3.24 0.24
N VAL A 104 21.64 4.28 -0.21
CA VAL A 104 22.82 4.83 0.48
C VAL A 104 22.54 5.22 1.94
N ASN A 105 21.29 5.61 2.22
CA ASN A 105 20.85 5.97 3.57
C ASN A 105 20.39 4.76 4.42
N GLY A 106 20.69 3.53 3.99
CA GLY A 106 20.36 2.29 4.71
C GLY A 106 18.87 1.90 4.65
N ARG A 107 18.06 2.58 3.83
CA ARG A 107 16.63 2.30 3.71
C ARG A 107 16.37 1.25 2.63
N PRO A 108 15.52 0.24 2.88
CA PRO A 108 15.12 -0.73 1.87
C PRO A 108 14.28 -0.05 0.78
N LEU A 109 14.61 -0.33 -0.48
CA LEU A 109 13.82 0.08 -1.63
C LEU A 109 12.91 -1.08 -2.03
N LYS A 110 11.60 -0.79 -2.04
CA LYS A 110 10.54 -1.74 -2.40
C LYS A 110 9.55 -1.09 -3.38
N PRO A 111 8.84 -1.86 -4.22
CA PRO A 111 7.70 -1.35 -4.96
C PRO A 111 6.62 -0.82 -4.00
N LYS A 112 6.05 0.34 -4.32
CA LYS A 112 4.99 0.98 -3.50
C LYS A 112 3.58 0.78 -4.06
N THR A 113 3.48 0.26 -5.27
CA THR A 113 2.22 0.00 -5.98
C THR A 113 2.30 -1.31 -6.75
N LEU A 114 1.15 -1.94 -7.03
CA LEU A 114 1.08 -3.15 -7.85
C LEU A 114 1.67 -2.94 -9.25
N GLY A 115 1.45 -1.76 -9.85
CA GLY A 115 2.05 -1.40 -11.13
C GLY A 115 3.57 -1.34 -11.07
N GLN A 116 4.13 -0.80 -9.98
CA GLN A 116 5.59 -0.80 -9.74
C GLN A 116 6.13 -2.22 -9.52
N LYS A 117 5.41 -3.05 -8.74
CA LYS A 117 5.77 -4.46 -8.55
C LYS A 117 5.80 -5.20 -9.88
N LYS A 118 4.73 -5.12 -10.66
CA LYS A 118 4.65 -5.73 -11.99
C LYS A 118 5.79 -5.26 -12.90
N TYR A 119 6.14 -3.98 -12.84
CA TYR A 119 7.25 -3.43 -13.61
C TYR A 119 8.60 -4.02 -13.18
N VAL A 120 8.85 -4.14 -11.88
CA VAL A 120 10.07 -4.77 -11.33
C VAL A 120 10.14 -6.25 -11.72
N ASP A 121 9.03 -7.00 -11.62
CA ASP A 121 8.96 -8.40 -12.01
C ASP A 121 9.22 -8.59 -13.52
N LEU A 122 8.68 -7.69 -14.34
CA LEU A 122 8.93 -7.70 -15.78
C LEU A 122 10.42 -7.44 -16.10
N ILE A 123 11.07 -6.50 -15.42
CA ILE A 123 12.50 -6.23 -15.59
C ILE A 123 13.34 -7.45 -15.21
N LYS A 124 13.00 -8.16 -14.14
CA LYS A 124 13.71 -9.38 -13.71
C LYS A 124 13.62 -10.52 -14.72
N ASN A 125 12.49 -10.63 -15.42
CA ASN A 125 12.18 -11.82 -16.22
C ASN A 125 12.24 -11.58 -17.74
N ASN A 126 12.55 -10.38 -18.22
CA ASN A 126 12.56 -10.05 -19.64
C ASN A 126 13.77 -9.20 -20.03
N THR A 127 14.31 -9.45 -21.22
CA THR A 127 15.45 -8.72 -21.77
C THR A 127 15.11 -7.27 -22.14
N ILE A 128 13.89 -7.01 -22.60
CA ILE A 128 13.42 -5.67 -22.99
C ILE A 128 12.08 -5.41 -22.34
N VAL A 129 11.95 -4.27 -21.65
CA VAL A 129 10.71 -3.85 -20.96
C VAL A 129 10.41 -2.40 -21.28
N PHE A 130 9.17 -2.11 -21.68
CA PHE A 130 8.67 -0.76 -21.90
C PHE A 130 7.81 -0.31 -20.71
N GLY A 131 8.26 0.73 -20.01
CA GLY A 131 7.50 1.35 -18.93
C GLY A 131 6.71 2.56 -19.44
N ILE A 132 5.41 2.42 -19.63
CA ILE A 132 4.49 3.48 -20.08
C ILE A 132 3.63 3.95 -18.91
N GLY A 133 3.49 5.26 -18.74
CA GLY A 133 2.65 5.84 -17.68
C GLY A 133 2.99 7.29 -17.39
N PRO A 134 2.20 7.98 -16.53
CA PRO A 134 2.37 9.39 -16.18
C PRO A 134 3.75 9.71 -15.58
N ALA A 135 4.15 10.97 -15.64
CA ALA A 135 5.36 11.45 -14.96
C ALA A 135 5.23 11.24 -13.44
N GLY A 136 6.36 11.08 -12.74
CA GLY A 136 6.38 10.95 -11.27
C GLY A 136 6.01 9.58 -10.71
N THR A 137 5.65 8.59 -11.52
CA THR A 137 5.28 7.22 -11.07
C THR A 137 6.46 6.31 -10.72
N GLY A 138 7.69 6.83 -10.72
CA GLY A 138 8.89 6.09 -10.30
C GLY A 138 9.52 5.16 -11.35
N LYS A 139 9.08 5.17 -12.61
CA LYS A 139 9.58 4.27 -13.68
C LYS A 139 11.11 4.29 -13.82
N THR A 140 11.67 5.46 -14.07
CA THR A 140 13.13 5.62 -14.23
C THR A 140 13.89 5.28 -12.94
N TYR A 141 13.34 5.68 -11.80
CA TYR A 141 13.94 5.41 -10.49
C TYR A 141 14.04 3.90 -10.22
N LEU A 142 12.98 3.15 -10.47
CA LEU A 142 12.96 1.69 -10.32
C LEU A 142 13.88 1.00 -11.35
N ALA A 143 13.87 1.44 -12.61
CA ALA A 143 14.77 0.92 -13.63
C ALA A 143 16.25 1.09 -13.24
N MET A 144 16.64 2.26 -12.74
CA MET A 144 18.00 2.51 -12.26
C MET A 144 18.34 1.67 -11.02
N ALA A 145 17.42 1.51 -10.09
CA ALA A 145 17.61 0.66 -8.93
C ALA A 145 17.84 -0.81 -9.32
N MET A 146 17.07 -1.32 -10.27
CA MET A 146 17.23 -2.66 -10.82
C MET A 146 18.57 -2.83 -11.55
N ALA A 147 18.96 -1.86 -12.38
CA ALA A 147 20.24 -1.87 -13.08
C ALA A 147 21.43 -1.88 -12.11
N ILE A 148 21.39 -1.06 -11.05
CA ILE A 148 22.43 -1.03 -10.01
C ILE A 148 22.48 -2.36 -9.25
N THR A 149 21.33 -2.97 -8.99
CA THR A 149 21.26 -4.27 -8.30
C THR A 149 21.87 -5.37 -9.16
N ALA A 150 21.48 -5.46 -10.43
CA ALA A 150 22.05 -6.41 -11.38
C ALA A 150 23.57 -6.23 -11.54
N PHE A 151 24.02 -4.98 -11.68
CA PHE A 151 25.46 -4.68 -11.75
C PHE A 151 26.24 -5.14 -10.51
N LYS A 152 25.68 -4.93 -9.31
CA LYS A 152 26.30 -5.40 -8.05
C LYS A 152 26.34 -6.91 -7.92
N ASN A 153 25.37 -7.60 -8.51
CA ASN A 153 25.28 -9.06 -8.50
C ASN A 153 26.09 -9.72 -9.64
N ASN A 154 26.71 -8.93 -10.52
CA ASN A 154 27.38 -9.39 -11.75
C ASN A 154 26.44 -10.13 -12.72
N GLU A 155 25.20 -9.66 -12.83
CA GLU A 155 24.18 -10.15 -13.76
C GLU A 155 24.18 -9.33 -15.06
#